data_a47fa72fdf5b24197ee24cb9df159bb5
#
_entry.id   a47fa72fdf5b24197ee24cb9df159bb5
#
_cell.length_a   1.000
_cell.length_b   1.000
_cell.length_c   1.000
_cell.angle_alpha   90.00
_cell.angle_beta   90.00
_cell.angle_gamma   90.00
#
_symmetry.space_group_name_H-M   'P 1'
#
loop_
_entity.id
_entity.type
_entity.pdbx_description
1 polymer ?
#
loop_
_entity_poly.entity_id
_entity_poly.type
_entity_poly.pdbx_seq_one_letter_code
_entity_poly.pdbx_strand_id
1 'polypeptide(L)'
;MHRIKLSDLRGIDKQIDRVEQNTKQFIDGKPANNVLLTGARGTGKSSIVKGLLNKYARQGLRLIEVEKNDLVDLPMIVDQVAGRPERFLLFCDDLTFHGAEEGYIALKVALDGSISTTSENLLIYATSNRRHLMPEYMAENLETRYVGDEIHPGETVEEKISLSERFGLWVSFYPFDQDEYLDIVAQWLKHFGAAASDASREEALQWSLQRGSRSGRVAYQFARDWAGKHAKKK
;
A
#
# COMPACT_ATOMS: atom_id res chain seq x y z
N MET A 1 -19.77 4.99 3.69
CA MET A 1 -18.34 4.65 3.55
C MET A 1 -17.57 5.36 4.65
N HIS A 2 -16.92 4.65 5.56
CA HIS A 2 -16.08 5.29 6.59
C HIS A 2 -14.94 6.04 5.89
N ARG A 3 -14.90 7.36 6.05
CA ARG A 3 -13.80 8.18 5.50
C ARG A 3 -12.57 7.98 6.39
N ILE A 4 -11.68 7.08 6.01
CA ILE A 4 -10.40 6.86 6.69
C ILE A 4 -9.62 8.18 6.67
N LYS A 5 -9.16 8.62 7.85
CA LYS A 5 -8.24 9.75 7.99
C LYS A 5 -6.84 9.19 8.24
N LEU A 6 -5.81 9.91 7.81
CA LEU A 6 -4.42 9.52 8.12
C LEU A 6 -4.18 9.44 9.64
N SER A 7 -4.84 10.29 10.43
CA SER A 7 -4.81 10.27 11.89
C SER A 7 -5.43 9.01 12.53
N ASP A 8 -6.19 8.23 11.77
CA ASP A 8 -6.78 6.98 12.27
C ASP A 8 -5.79 5.79 12.17
N LEU A 9 -4.68 5.98 11.46
CA LEU A 9 -3.64 4.98 11.27
C LEU A 9 -2.55 5.15 12.31
N ARG A 10 -2.21 4.08 13.03
CA ARG A 10 -1.21 4.07 14.10
C ARG A 10 -0.08 3.10 13.80
N GLY A 11 1.08 3.37 14.39
CA GLY A 11 2.27 2.52 14.25
C GLY A 11 2.96 2.62 12.88
N ILE A 12 2.52 3.55 12.02
CA ILE A 12 3.07 3.76 10.67
C ILE A 12 3.30 5.24 10.35
N ASP A 13 3.57 6.06 11.36
CA ASP A 13 3.71 7.51 11.20
C ASP A 13 4.81 7.88 10.20
N LYS A 14 5.98 7.24 10.27
CA LYS A 14 7.09 7.46 9.32
C LYS A 14 6.72 7.14 7.87
N GLN A 15 5.93 6.09 7.66
CA GLN A 15 5.43 5.71 6.35
C GLN A 15 4.42 6.75 5.84
N ILE A 16 3.51 7.19 6.71
CA ILE A 16 2.55 8.26 6.39
C ILE A 16 3.29 9.52 5.97
N ASP A 17 4.23 9.99 6.78
CA ASP A 17 4.98 11.24 6.53
C ASP A 17 5.68 11.20 5.16
N ARG A 18 6.35 10.08 4.84
CA ARG A 18 7.06 9.93 3.56
C ARG A 18 6.11 9.98 2.37
N VAL A 19 5.02 9.22 2.42
CA VAL A 19 4.05 9.14 1.31
C VAL A 19 3.28 10.45 1.19
N GLU A 20 2.90 11.06 2.32
CA GLU A 20 2.19 12.34 2.33
C GLU A 20 3.07 13.46 1.78
N GLN A 21 4.35 13.52 2.16
CA GLN A 21 5.29 14.52 1.63
C GLN A 21 5.38 14.43 0.11
N ASN A 22 5.57 13.22 -0.44
CA ASN A 22 5.62 12.99 -1.88
C ASN A 22 4.31 13.41 -2.58
N THR A 23 3.17 13.05 -1.98
CA THR A 23 1.85 13.43 -2.52
C THR A 23 1.65 14.95 -2.51
N LYS A 24 2.09 15.63 -1.44
CA LYS A 24 1.99 17.08 -1.33
C LYS A 24 2.88 17.79 -2.37
N GLN A 25 4.11 17.30 -2.59
CA GLN A 25 4.96 17.79 -3.67
C GLN A 25 4.23 17.72 -5.01
N PHE A 26 3.61 16.57 -5.31
CA PHE A 26 2.84 16.37 -6.54
C PHE A 26 1.67 17.35 -6.69
N ILE A 27 0.88 17.55 -5.62
CA ILE A 27 -0.24 18.50 -5.62
C ILE A 27 0.25 19.93 -5.84
N ASP A 28 1.37 20.30 -5.23
CA ASP A 28 2.00 21.60 -5.37
C ASP A 28 2.69 21.82 -6.74
N GLY A 29 2.60 20.88 -7.68
CA GLY A 29 3.23 20.94 -8.99
C GLY A 29 4.75 20.79 -8.95
N LYS A 30 5.31 20.22 -7.89
CA LYS A 30 6.74 19.94 -7.72
C LYS A 30 7.07 18.52 -8.17
N PRO A 31 8.33 18.22 -8.50
CA PRO A 31 8.75 16.86 -8.79
C PRO A 31 8.38 15.88 -7.67
N ALA A 32 7.78 14.77 -8.05
CA ALA A 32 7.36 13.71 -7.15
C ALA A 32 7.51 12.34 -7.83
N ASN A 33 7.56 11.28 -7.05
CA ASN A 33 7.84 9.93 -7.52
C ASN A 33 6.60 9.05 -7.56
N ASN A 34 6.60 8.05 -8.43
CA ASN A 34 5.73 6.88 -8.31
C ASN A 34 6.05 6.14 -7.01
N VAL A 35 5.03 5.56 -6.35
CA VAL A 35 5.15 5.02 -4.99
C VAL A 35 4.80 3.53 -4.96
N LEU A 36 5.68 2.72 -4.37
CA LEU A 36 5.45 1.32 -4.08
C LEU A 36 5.40 1.10 -2.56
N LEU A 37 4.26 0.60 -2.06
CA LEU A 37 4.04 0.26 -0.66
C LEU A 37 4.07 -1.26 -0.52
N THR A 38 5.09 -1.82 0.15
CA THR A 38 5.26 -3.28 0.26
C THR A 38 5.21 -3.77 1.71
N GLY A 39 4.92 -5.04 1.91
CA GLY A 39 5.03 -5.70 3.21
C GLY A 39 3.73 -6.25 3.77
N ALA A 40 3.68 -6.45 5.08
CA ALA A 40 2.66 -7.25 5.76
C ALA A 40 1.22 -6.81 5.46
N ARG A 41 0.33 -7.80 5.37
CA ARG A 41 -1.11 -7.54 5.13
C ARG A 41 -1.76 -6.83 6.32
N GLY A 42 -2.68 -5.91 6.03
CA GLY A 42 -3.47 -5.23 7.05
C GLY A 42 -2.71 -4.20 7.89
N THR A 43 -1.54 -3.74 7.43
CA THR A 43 -0.72 -2.70 8.08
C THR A 43 -1.08 -1.27 7.68
N GLY A 44 -2.06 -1.08 6.79
CA GLY A 44 -2.53 0.26 6.44
C GLY A 44 -2.08 0.78 5.08
N LYS A 45 -1.35 0.00 4.24
CA LYS A 45 -0.87 0.43 2.92
C LYS A 45 -1.95 1.12 2.08
N SER A 46 -3.01 0.40 1.72
CA SER A 46 -4.13 0.94 0.93
C SER A 46 -4.90 2.05 1.68
N SER A 47 -4.88 1.99 3.03
CA SER A 47 -5.55 2.99 3.87
C SER A 47 -4.86 4.34 3.80
N ILE A 48 -3.52 4.39 3.67
CA ILE A 48 -2.78 5.65 3.46
C ILE A 48 -3.26 6.32 2.17
N VAL A 49 -3.30 5.60 1.06
CA VAL A 49 -3.72 6.16 -0.24
C VAL A 49 -5.14 6.73 -0.18
N LYS A 50 -6.07 5.97 0.42
CA LYS A 50 -7.46 6.43 0.62
C LYS A 50 -7.54 7.61 1.60
N GLY A 51 -6.70 7.65 2.63
CA GLY A 51 -6.58 8.78 3.56
C GLY A 51 -6.04 10.04 2.90
N LEU A 52 -5.07 9.92 2.01
CA LEU A 52 -4.53 11.03 1.21
C LEU A 52 -5.60 11.62 0.30
N LEU A 53 -6.36 10.78 -0.41
CA LEU A 53 -7.48 11.26 -1.21
C LEU A 53 -8.47 12.08 -0.36
N ASN A 54 -8.86 11.54 0.80
CA ASN A 54 -9.80 12.24 1.68
C ASN A 54 -9.26 13.59 2.17
N LYS A 55 -7.95 13.68 2.43
CA LYS A 55 -7.29 14.91 2.91
C LYS A 55 -7.16 15.95 1.81
N TYR A 56 -6.81 15.55 0.60
CA TYR A 56 -6.38 16.43 -0.48
C TYR A 56 -7.38 16.55 -1.66
N ALA A 57 -8.54 15.87 -1.60
CA ALA A 57 -9.55 15.94 -2.66
C ALA A 57 -10.01 17.37 -2.99
N ARG A 58 -10.09 18.25 -1.96
CA ARG A 58 -10.44 19.67 -2.13
C ARG A 58 -9.34 20.50 -2.79
N GLN A 59 -8.11 20.00 -2.80
CA GLN A 59 -6.96 20.60 -3.46
C GLN A 59 -6.72 20.03 -4.86
N GLY A 60 -7.69 19.34 -5.41
CA GLY A 60 -7.64 18.82 -6.78
C GLY A 60 -7.10 17.39 -6.91
N LEU A 61 -6.78 16.69 -5.81
CA LEU A 61 -6.36 15.30 -5.89
C LEU A 61 -7.54 14.40 -6.28
N ARG A 62 -7.30 13.49 -7.22
CA ARG A 62 -8.23 12.46 -7.69
C ARG A 62 -7.57 11.09 -7.62
N LEU A 63 -8.36 10.05 -7.48
CA LEU A 63 -7.90 8.66 -7.45
C LEU A 63 -8.58 7.87 -8.56
N ILE A 64 -7.81 7.15 -9.33
CA ILE A 64 -8.26 6.15 -10.31
C ILE A 64 -7.76 4.81 -9.80
N GLU A 65 -8.67 3.98 -9.31
CA GLU A 65 -8.35 2.61 -8.87
C GLU A 65 -8.39 1.70 -10.11
N VAL A 66 -7.29 1.00 -10.36
CA VAL A 66 -7.13 0.11 -11.53
C VAL A 66 -6.84 -1.29 -11.02
N GLU A 67 -7.61 -2.25 -11.47
CA GLU A 67 -7.35 -3.65 -11.18
C GLU A 67 -6.18 -4.16 -12.03
N LYS A 68 -5.50 -5.21 -11.55
CA LYS A 68 -4.32 -5.78 -12.21
C LYS A 68 -4.58 -6.11 -13.70
N ASN A 69 -5.75 -6.67 -14.00
CA ASN A 69 -6.10 -7.09 -15.35
C ASN A 69 -6.36 -5.92 -16.30
N ASP A 70 -6.72 -4.75 -15.75
CA ASP A 70 -7.01 -3.54 -16.51
C ASP A 70 -5.76 -2.65 -16.70
N LEU A 71 -4.60 -3.10 -16.22
CA LEU A 71 -3.33 -2.36 -16.44
C LEU A 71 -2.95 -2.23 -17.92
N VAL A 72 -3.46 -3.08 -18.77
CA VAL A 72 -3.27 -2.99 -20.23
C VAL A 72 -3.86 -1.72 -20.82
N ASP A 73 -4.85 -1.14 -20.15
CA ASP A 73 -5.54 0.10 -20.55
C ASP A 73 -4.84 1.38 -20.02
N LEU A 74 -3.69 1.25 -19.35
CA LEU A 74 -2.95 2.40 -18.81
C LEU A 74 -2.73 3.53 -19.83
N PRO A 75 -2.31 3.27 -21.09
CA PRO A 75 -2.14 4.33 -22.06
C PRO A 75 -3.42 5.14 -22.29
N MET A 76 -4.56 4.44 -22.41
CA MET A 76 -5.85 5.09 -22.61
C MET A 76 -6.29 5.91 -21.39
N ILE A 77 -6.02 5.41 -20.18
CA ILE A 77 -6.32 6.15 -18.93
C ILE A 77 -5.48 7.43 -18.86
N VAL A 78 -4.18 7.34 -19.18
CA VAL A 78 -3.27 8.49 -19.18
C VAL A 78 -3.77 9.55 -20.18
N ASP A 79 -4.13 9.17 -21.40
CA ASP A 79 -4.62 10.09 -22.42
C ASP A 79 -5.90 10.81 -21.97
N GLN A 80 -6.80 10.12 -21.26
CA GLN A 80 -8.04 10.73 -20.75
C GLN A 80 -7.84 11.78 -19.66
N VAL A 81 -6.75 11.70 -18.90
CA VAL A 81 -6.45 12.66 -17.83
C VAL A 81 -5.42 13.69 -18.23
N ALA A 82 -4.72 13.50 -19.35
CA ALA A 82 -3.71 14.42 -19.84
C ALA A 82 -4.28 15.83 -20.02
N GLY A 83 -3.53 16.83 -19.58
CA GLY A 83 -3.92 18.25 -19.71
C GLY A 83 -5.04 18.72 -18.77
N ARG A 84 -5.59 17.85 -17.93
CA ARG A 84 -6.57 18.25 -16.92
C ARG A 84 -5.89 18.96 -15.75
N PRO A 85 -6.55 19.93 -15.11
CA PRO A 85 -5.95 20.69 -14.01
C PRO A 85 -5.81 19.88 -12.70
N GLU A 86 -6.56 18.78 -12.56
CA GLU A 86 -6.49 17.94 -11.39
C GLU A 86 -5.21 17.10 -11.37
N ARG A 87 -4.80 16.66 -10.18
CA ARG A 87 -3.70 15.72 -9.95
C ARG A 87 -4.27 14.32 -9.72
N PHE A 88 -3.83 13.35 -10.48
CA PHE A 88 -4.36 11.99 -10.46
C PHE A 88 -3.39 11.01 -9.81
N LEU A 89 -3.85 10.24 -8.84
CA LEU A 89 -3.18 9.03 -8.38
C LEU A 89 -3.83 7.85 -9.06
N LEU A 90 -3.09 7.14 -9.90
CA LEU A 90 -3.48 5.84 -10.41
C LEU A 90 -3.08 4.81 -9.36
N PHE A 91 -4.06 4.12 -8.80
CA PHE A 91 -3.85 3.23 -7.65
C PHE A 91 -4.09 1.78 -8.02
N CYS A 92 -3.03 0.97 -7.85
CA CYS A 92 -3.06 -0.47 -8.05
C CYS A 92 -2.94 -1.16 -6.69
N ASP A 93 -4.04 -1.71 -6.16
CA ASP A 93 -4.04 -2.38 -4.85
C ASP A 93 -3.70 -3.88 -4.98
N ASP A 94 -2.93 -4.40 -4.02
CA ASP A 94 -2.50 -5.81 -3.91
C ASP A 94 -1.84 -6.38 -5.18
N LEU A 95 -0.95 -5.59 -5.78
CA LEU A 95 -0.29 -5.92 -7.03
C LEU A 95 0.69 -7.08 -6.85
N THR A 96 0.55 -8.10 -7.68
CA THR A 96 1.42 -9.28 -7.73
C THR A 96 1.39 -9.88 -9.13
N PHE A 97 2.54 -10.12 -9.73
CA PHE A 97 2.66 -10.75 -11.05
C PHE A 97 3.25 -12.16 -10.93
N HIS A 98 2.86 -13.05 -11.85
CA HIS A 98 3.32 -14.45 -11.91
C HIS A 98 4.11 -14.76 -13.20
N GLY A 99 4.75 -13.75 -13.77
CA GLY A 99 5.52 -13.82 -15.01
C GLY A 99 5.36 -12.55 -15.84
N ALA A 100 5.76 -12.58 -17.10
CA ALA A 100 5.61 -11.47 -18.04
C ALA A 100 4.16 -11.35 -18.54
N GLU A 101 3.24 -11.05 -17.62
CA GLU A 101 1.84 -10.77 -17.95
C GLU A 101 1.73 -9.43 -18.70
N GLU A 102 0.70 -9.27 -19.55
CA GLU A 102 0.50 -8.02 -20.31
C GLU A 102 0.43 -6.79 -19.40
N GLY A 103 -0.25 -6.91 -18.25
CA GLY A 103 -0.31 -5.85 -17.25
C GLY A 103 1.05 -5.48 -16.64
N TYR A 104 1.96 -6.47 -16.49
CA TYR A 104 3.34 -6.22 -16.07
C TYR A 104 4.09 -5.36 -17.10
N ILE A 105 3.98 -5.71 -18.37
CA ILE A 105 4.63 -4.99 -19.48
C ILE A 105 4.09 -3.56 -19.56
N ALA A 106 2.76 -3.40 -19.51
CA ALA A 106 2.12 -2.09 -19.53
C ALA A 106 2.57 -1.19 -18.37
N LEU A 107 2.63 -1.74 -17.16
CA LEU A 107 3.10 -1.00 -15.98
C LEU A 107 4.58 -0.63 -16.09
N LYS A 108 5.44 -1.54 -16.58
CA LYS A 108 6.85 -1.29 -16.82
C LYS A 108 7.05 -0.11 -17.78
N VAL A 109 6.36 -0.12 -18.92
CA VAL A 109 6.38 0.94 -19.92
C VAL A 109 5.89 2.27 -19.33
N ALA A 110 4.83 2.25 -18.51
CA ALA A 110 4.33 3.43 -17.85
C ALA A 110 5.32 4.04 -16.85
N LEU A 111 6.01 3.19 -16.07
CA LEU A 111 7.00 3.64 -15.09
C LEU A 111 8.31 4.13 -15.73
N ASP A 112 8.71 3.58 -16.89
CA ASP A 112 9.91 4.01 -17.63
C ASP A 112 9.77 5.40 -18.28
N GLY A 113 8.62 6.03 -18.16
CA GLY A 113 8.40 7.39 -18.63
C GLY A 113 8.01 7.52 -20.09
N SER A 114 7.87 6.43 -20.84
CA SER A 114 7.42 6.49 -22.25
C SER A 114 5.95 6.90 -22.36
N ILE A 115 5.16 6.70 -21.31
CA ILE A 115 3.78 7.19 -21.18
C ILE A 115 3.71 8.45 -20.31
N SER A 116 4.58 8.58 -19.29
CA SER A 116 4.57 9.71 -18.35
C SER A 116 5.15 11.01 -18.90
N THR A 117 5.86 10.97 -20.02
CA THR A 117 6.29 12.21 -20.70
C THR A 117 5.13 13.05 -21.22
N THR A 118 3.92 12.47 -21.28
CA THR A 118 2.72 13.17 -21.75
C THR A 118 1.82 13.66 -20.60
N SER A 119 2.05 13.27 -19.35
CA SER A 119 1.14 13.63 -18.26
C SER A 119 1.85 13.94 -16.95
N GLU A 120 2.24 15.20 -16.76
CA GLU A 120 2.80 15.72 -15.50
C GLU A 120 1.80 15.72 -14.33
N ASN A 121 0.54 15.37 -14.59
CA ASN A 121 -0.55 15.39 -13.62
C ASN A 121 -0.99 14.00 -13.13
N LEU A 122 -0.18 12.94 -13.38
CA LEU A 122 -0.46 11.58 -12.95
C LEU A 122 0.75 10.93 -12.26
N LEU A 123 0.53 10.28 -11.11
CA LEU A 123 1.48 9.39 -10.45
C LEU A 123 0.86 8.01 -10.23
N ILE A 124 1.69 6.97 -10.29
CA ILE A 124 1.30 5.59 -10.02
C ILE A 124 1.65 5.24 -8.58
N TYR A 125 0.64 4.82 -7.82
CA TYR A 125 0.77 4.29 -6.48
C TYR A 125 0.36 2.83 -6.49
N ALA A 126 1.24 1.94 -6.02
CA ALA A 126 0.95 0.52 -5.96
C ALA A 126 1.15 -0.02 -4.54
N THR A 127 0.36 -1.02 -4.16
CA THR A 127 0.60 -1.80 -2.95
C THR A 127 0.92 -3.24 -3.31
N SER A 128 1.76 -3.89 -2.51
CA SER A 128 2.01 -5.33 -2.60
C SER A 128 2.17 -5.93 -1.22
N ASN A 129 1.70 -7.16 -1.06
CA ASN A 129 1.93 -7.93 0.16
C ASN A 129 3.26 -8.69 0.12
N ARG A 130 4.01 -8.57 -0.96
CA ARG A 130 5.36 -9.13 -1.16
C ARG A 130 6.38 -8.01 -1.13
N ARG A 131 7.63 -8.36 -0.84
CA ARG A 131 8.75 -7.40 -0.88
C ARG A 131 9.00 -6.95 -2.33
N HIS A 132 8.99 -7.90 -3.25
CA HIS A 132 9.03 -7.65 -4.69
C HIS A 132 7.69 -8.00 -5.33
N LEU A 133 7.34 -7.36 -6.45
CA LEU A 133 6.05 -7.51 -7.12
C LEU A 133 5.84 -8.90 -7.73
N MET A 134 6.91 -9.69 -7.87
CA MET A 134 6.86 -11.06 -8.34
C MET A 134 7.25 -12.07 -7.25
N PRO A 135 6.80 -13.35 -7.34
CA PRO A 135 7.21 -14.39 -6.40
C PRO A 135 8.70 -14.71 -6.51
N GLU A 136 9.35 -14.84 -5.37
CA GLU A 136 10.68 -15.46 -5.29
C GLU A 136 10.48 -16.97 -5.10
N TYR A 137 10.73 -17.78 -6.11
CA TYR A 137 10.69 -19.22 -5.99
C TYR A 137 12.06 -19.75 -5.51
N MET A 138 12.07 -20.71 -4.59
CA MET A 138 13.31 -21.33 -4.11
C MET A 138 14.13 -21.97 -5.25
N ALA A 139 13.48 -22.46 -6.30
CA ALA A 139 14.14 -23.03 -7.48
C ALA A 139 14.97 -21.98 -8.25
N GLU A 140 14.54 -20.72 -8.26
CA GLU A 140 15.24 -19.63 -8.96
C GLU A 140 16.50 -19.19 -8.20
N ASN A 141 16.50 -19.29 -6.87
CA ASN A 141 17.70 -19.07 -6.05
C ASN A 141 18.78 -20.15 -6.29
N LEU A 142 18.40 -21.33 -6.80
CA LEU A 142 19.32 -22.39 -7.18
C LEU A 142 19.92 -22.17 -8.59
N GLU A 143 19.30 -21.33 -9.42
CA GLU A 143 19.81 -20.94 -10.75
C GLU A 143 20.84 -19.81 -10.67
N THR A 144 21.07 -19.25 -9.49
CA THR A 144 22.14 -18.29 -9.24
C THR A 144 23.48 -18.95 -9.57
N ARG A 145 24.11 -18.55 -10.66
CA ARG A 145 25.40 -19.08 -11.10
C ARG A 145 26.52 -18.16 -10.65
N TYR A 146 27.55 -18.74 -10.07
CA TYR A 146 28.82 -18.06 -9.83
C TYR A 146 29.62 -18.05 -11.16
N VAL A 147 29.87 -16.85 -11.69
CA VAL A 147 30.78 -16.65 -12.82
C VAL A 147 31.92 -15.76 -12.32
N GLY A 148 33.01 -16.41 -11.91
CA GLY A 148 34.13 -15.71 -11.23
C GLY A 148 33.75 -15.32 -9.81
N ASP A 149 34.08 -14.11 -9.39
CA ASP A 149 33.77 -13.55 -8.07
C ASP A 149 32.41 -12.80 -8.04
N GLU A 150 31.65 -12.77 -9.13
CA GLU A 150 30.36 -12.10 -9.22
C GLU A 150 29.19 -13.08 -9.15
N ILE A 151 28.17 -12.68 -8.39
CA ILE A 151 26.91 -13.41 -8.27
C ILE A 151 25.96 -12.85 -9.32
N HIS A 152 25.68 -13.62 -10.37
CA HIS A 152 24.66 -13.28 -11.36
C HIS A 152 23.31 -13.92 -10.94
N PRO A 153 22.32 -13.13 -10.48
CA PRO A 153 20.96 -13.63 -10.33
C PRO A 153 20.43 -14.13 -11.68
N GLY A 154 19.62 -15.18 -11.70
CA GLY A 154 18.97 -15.62 -12.95
C GLY A 154 18.17 -14.48 -13.60
N GLU A 155 18.07 -14.45 -14.93
CA GLU A 155 17.39 -13.39 -15.70
C GLU A 155 15.99 -13.06 -15.18
N THR A 156 15.27 -14.06 -14.68
CA THR A 156 13.94 -13.91 -14.07
C THR A 156 13.97 -13.13 -12.75
N VAL A 157 15.04 -13.21 -11.97
CA VAL A 157 15.21 -12.48 -10.71
C VAL A 157 15.55 -11.01 -11.00
N GLU A 158 16.40 -10.74 -11.98
CA GLU A 158 16.72 -9.39 -12.41
C GLU A 158 15.50 -8.65 -12.96
N GLU A 159 14.65 -9.31 -13.75
CA GLU A 159 13.40 -8.72 -14.21
C GLU A 159 12.44 -8.38 -13.06
N LYS A 160 12.37 -9.23 -12.03
CA LYS A 160 11.50 -9.05 -10.86
C LYS A 160 11.91 -7.86 -10.00
N ILE A 161 13.21 -7.68 -9.80
CA ILE A 161 13.77 -6.54 -9.07
C ILE A 161 13.56 -5.26 -9.90
N SER A 162 13.81 -5.33 -11.20
CA SER A 162 13.75 -4.24 -12.15
C SER A 162 12.44 -3.45 -12.14
N LEU A 163 11.26 -4.08 -12.01
CA LEU A 163 9.99 -3.35 -11.94
C LEU A 163 9.84 -2.56 -10.63
N SER A 164 10.24 -3.17 -9.51
CA SER A 164 10.14 -2.53 -8.20
C SER A 164 11.05 -1.32 -8.08
N GLU A 165 12.24 -1.37 -8.69
CA GLU A 165 13.23 -0.27 -8.71
C GLU A 165 12.78 0.95 -9.52
N ARG A 166 11.83 0.76 -10.44
CA ARG A 166 11.26 1.88 -11.22
C ARG A 166 10.34 2.78 -10.40
N PHE A 167 9.93 2.33 -9.21
CA PHE A 167 9.25 3.21 -8.27
C PHE A 167 10.28 4.06 -7.51
N GLY A 168 10.27 5.36 -7.75
CA GLY A 168 11.24 6.27 -7.12
C GLY A 168 11.05 6.43 -5.60
N LEU A 169 9.88 6.06 -5.06
CA LEU A 169 9.64 6.00 -3.62
C LEU A 169 9.13 4.63 -3.21
N TRP A 170 9.97 3.89 -2.50
CA TRP A 170 9.62 2.59 -1.94
C TRP A 170 9.49 2.69 -0.41
N VAL A 171 8.35 2.22 0.12
CA VAL A 171 8.02 2.26 1.55
C VAL A 171 7.61 0.87 2.03
N SER A 172 8.36 0.35 3.00
CA SER A 172 8.12 -0.99 3.57
C SER A 172 7.29 -0.92 4.84
N PHE A 173 6.42 -1.93 5.00
CA PHE A 173 5.52 -2.11 6.14
C PHE A 173 5.81 -3.46 6.81
N TYR A 174 6.02 -3.43 8.11
CA TYR A 174 6.30 -4.59 8.91
C TYR A 174 5.06 -5.01 9.73
N PRO A 175 4.95 -6.28 10.12
CA PRO A 175 3.93 -6.69 11.08
C PRO A 175 4.04 -5.86 12.36
N PHE A 176 2.93 -5.52 12.97
CA PHE A 176 2.92 -4.85 14.27
C PHE A 176 3.41 -5.78 15.36
N ASP A 177 4.17 -5.26 16.30
CA ASP A 177 4.47 -5.94 17.53
C ASP A 177 3.23 -6.00 18.45
N GLN A 178 3.38 -6.55 19.65
CA GLN A 178 2.24 -6.74 20.56
C GLN A 178 1.72 -5.40 21.09
N ASP A 179 2.61 -4.49 21.44
CA ASP A 179 2.23 -3.23 22.05
C ASP A 179 1.61 -2.30 21.00
N GLU A 180 2.19 -2.22 19.81
CA GLU A 180 1.61 -1.52 18.66
C GLU A 180 0.21 -2.03 18.32
N TYR A 181 0.03 -3.36 18.30
CA TYR A 181 -1.28 -3.97 18.05
C TYR A 181 -2.31 -3.57 19.11
N LEU A 182 -1.94 -3.63 20.39
CA LEU A 182 -2.81 -3.25 21.49
C LEU A 182 -3.16 -1.76 21.50
N ASP A 183 -2.24 -0.91 21.10
CA ASP A 183 -2.49 0.53 20.93
C ASP A 183 -3.51 0.79 19.81
N ILE A 184 -3.38 0.07 18.70
CA ILE A 184 -4.38 0.14 17.60
C ILE A 184 -5.74 -0.35 18.07
N VAL A 185 -5.80 -1.44 18.86
CA VAL A 185 -7.04 -1.93 19.46
C VAL A 185 -7.67 -0.88 20.37
N ALA A 186 -6.89 -0.28 21.27
CA ALA A 186 -7.38 0.75 22.21
C ALA A 186 -7.97 1.96 21.46
N GLN A 187 -7.33 2.39 20.38
CA GLN A 187 -7.83 3.47 19.53
C GLN A 187 -9.19 3.12 18.91
N TRP A 188 -9.32 1.92 18.35
CA TRP A 188 -10.59 1.49 17.74
C TRP A 188 -11.69 1.27 18.77
N LEU A 189 -11.36 0.75 19.95
CA LEU A 189 -12.32 0.68 21.07
C LEU A 189 -12.85 2.08 21.41
N LYS A 190 -11.96 3.08 21.57
CA LYS A 190 -12.35 4.48 21.80
C LYS A 190 -13.25 5.01 20.68
N HIS A 191 -12.91 4.71 19.42
CA HIS A 191 -13.70 5.11 18.25
C HIS A 191 -15.13 4.54 18.31
N PHE A 192 -15.29 3.30 18.78
CA PHE A 192 -16.61 2.66 18.97
C PHE A 192 -17.29 2.99 20.30
N GLY A 193 -16.72 3.91 21.11
CA GLY A 193 -17.29 4.31 22.40
C GLY A 193 -17.08 3.32 23.53
N ALA A 194 -16.15 2.38 23.39
CA ALA A 194 -15.76 1.43 24.41
C ALA A 194 -14.43 1.83 25.07
N ALA A 195 -14.26 1.54 26.35
CA ALA A 195 -12.99 1.74 27.05
C ALA A 195 -12.10 0.50 26.89
N ALA A 196 -10.79 0.75 26.76
CA ALA A 196 -9.80 -0.31 26.87
C ALA A 196 -9.68 -0.73 28.34
N SER A 197 -9.60 -2.05 28.60
CA SER A 197 -9.45 -2.67 29.91
C SER A 197 -8.51 -3.86 29.81
N ASP A 198 -8.03 -4.39 30.93
CA ASP A 198 -7.18 -5.58 30.94
C ASP A 198 -7.90 -6.77 30.26
N ALA A 199 -9.19 -6.95 30.52
CA ALA A 199 -9.98 -7.98 29.87
C ALA A 199 -10.03 -7.80 28.35
N SER A 200 -10.20 -6.57 27.85
CA SER A 200 -10.19 -6.31 26.39
C SER A 200 -8.81 -6.53 25.78
N ARG A 201 -7.71 -6.29 26.53
CA ARG A 201 -6.34 -6.54 26.07
C ARG A 201 -6.08 -8.05 25.95
N GLU A 202 -6.45 -8.84 26.95
CA GLU A 202 -6.31 -10.30 26.94
C GLU A 202 -7.10 -10.93 25.79
N GLU A 203 -8.38 -10.56 25.63
CA GLU A 203 -9.20 -11.08 24.53
C GLU A 203 -8.70 -10.62 23.15
N ALA A 204 -8.17 -9.41 23.03
CA ALA A 204 -7.56 -8.93 21.77
C ALA A 204 -6.36 -9.79 21.38
N LEU A 205 -5.50 -10.16 22.34
CA LEU A 205 -4.36 -11.04 22.08
C LEU A 205 -4.82 -12.45 21.67
N GLN A 206 -5.80 -13.02 22.35
CA GLN A 206 -6.38 -14.31 21.95
C GLN A 206 -7.00 -14.25 20.56
N TRP A 207 -7.73 -13.18 20.24
CA TRP A 207 -8.29 -12.95 18.91
C TRP A 207 -7.22 -12.90 17.83
N SER A 208 -6.09 -12.19 18.10
CA SER A 208 -4.97 -12.10 17.16
C SER A 208 -4.29 -13.45 16.93
N LEU A 209 -4.17 -14.28 17.97
CA LEU A 209 -3.63 -15.63 17.87
C LEU A 209 -4.51 -16.53 16.99
N GLN A 210 -5.83 -16.50 17.21
CA GLN A 210 -6.79 -17.27 16.40
C GLN A 210 -6.76 -16.86 14.91
N ARG A 211 -6.47 -15.58 14.62
CA ARG A 211 -6.36 -15.05 13.26
C ARG A 211 -4.96 -15.20 12.65
N GLY A 212 -3.98 -15.64 13.43
CA GLY A 212 -2.59 -15.77 13.01
C GLY A 212 -1.94 -14.43 12.60
N SER A 213 -2.46 -13.29 13.07
CA SER A 213 -1.99 -11.98 12.64
C SER A 213 -2.27 -10.88 13.66
N ARG A 214 -1.25 -10.04 13.91
CA ARG A 214 -1.37 -8.77 14.62
C ARG A 214 -1.38 -7.64 13.58
N SER A 215 -2.54 -7.34 13.02
CA SER A 215 -2.68 -6.32 11.98
C SER A 215 -3.75 -5.29 12.35
N GLY A 216 -3.70 -4.10 11.75
CA GLY A 216 -4.71 -3.07 11.95
C GLY A 216 -6.12 -3.53 11.56
N ARG A 217 -6.24 -4.41 10.56
CA ARG A 217 -7.52 -5.03 10.18
C ARG A 217 -8.05 -5.93 11.28
N VAL A 218 -7.20 -6.75 11.88
CA VAL A 218 -7.57 -7.66 12.98
C VAL A 218 -7.95 -6.86 14.23
N ALA A 219 -7.19 -5.80 14.55
CA ALA A 219 -7.50 -4.88 15.64
C ALA A 219 -8.87 -4.19 15.46
N TYR A 220 -9.15 -3.69 14.26
CA TYR A 220 -10.45 -3.10 13.93
C TYR A 220 -11.62 -4.08 14.10
N GLN A 221 -11.45 -5.31 13.58
CA GLN A 221 -12.48 -6.36 13.68
C GLN A 221 -12.77 -6.74 15.14
N PHE A 222 -11.72 -6.93 15.93
CA PHE A 222 -11.84 -7.17 17.35
C PHE A 222 -12.57 -6.04 18.06
N ALA A 223 -12.10 -4.81 17.90
CA ALA A 223 -12.69 -3.66 18.60
C ALA A 223 -14.16 -3.45 18.25
N ARG A 224 -14.55 -3.72 17.00
CA ARG A 224 -15.93 -3.66 16.55
C ARG A 224 -16.80 -4.72 17.21
N ASP A 225 -16.31 -5.97 17.28
CA ASP A 225 -17.00 -7.09 17.91
C ASP A 225 -17.14 -6.86 19.43
N TRP A 226 -16.05 -6.48 20.09
CA TRP A 226 -16.02 -6.16 21.51
C TRP A 226 -17.01 -5.06 21.87
N ALA A 227 -16.95 -3.94 21.16
CA ALA A 227 -17.85 -2.81 21.39
C ALA A 227 -19.32 -3.21 21.20
N GLY A 228 -19.62 -4.04 20.20
CA GLY A 228 -20.97 -4.54 19.96
C GLY A 228 -21.50 -5.40 21.11
N LYS A 229 -20.64 -6.25 21.69
CA LYS A 229 -20.99 -7.13 22.83
C LYS A 229 -21.16 -6.37 24.14
N HIS A 230 -20.38 -5.30 24.34
CA HIS A 230 -20.33 -4.56 25.59
C HIS A 230 -21.00 -3.17 25.50
N ALA A 231 -21.66 -2.86 24.38
CA ALA A 231 -22.45 -1.63 24.27
C ALA A 231 -23.56 -1.65 25.33
N LYS A 232 -23.57 -0.62 26.19
CA LYS A 232 -24.72 -0.42 27.07
C LYS A 232 -25.96 -0.26 26.19
N LYS A 233 -26.98 -1.12 26.41
CA LYS A 233 -28.31 -0.91 25.80
C LYS A 233 -28.75 0.51 26.19
N LYS A 234 -28.94 1.38 25.20
CA LYS A 234 -29.60 2.68 25.37
C LYS A 234 -31.05 2.46 25.66
#